data_039af96d0b7bf2b56565e9c71eef8858
#
_entry.id   039af96d0b7bf2b56565e9c71eef8858
#
_cell.length_a   1.000
_cell.length_b   1.000
_cell.length_c   1.000
_cell.angle_alpha   90.00
_cell.angle_beta   90.00
_cell.angle_gamma   90.00
#
_symmetry.space_group_name_H-M   'P 1'
#
loop_
_entity.id
_entity.type
_entity.pdbx_description
1 polymer ?
#
loop_
_entity_poly.entity_id
_entity_poly.type
_entity_poly.pdbx_seq_one_letter_code
_entity_poly.pdbx_strand_id
1 'polypeptide(L)'
;MEGTIMKRILPVIFMLITSITVFAQEDTRMLKEGRSWKVLEMFCDRPKYETYTVSGDTVINGKTWKKILIDYQRNDHKSSYTTAAYEEDGKLYGLLGDDDPFLMLDFNKQKGDYLYEGVTYGPVVTDVDYITVNGVTRKRITFSDFGEDEYLCWVEGIGATMAIWSGESALTSHMEYFLECYDDGKLIFSYSDFGRPMSVDGVSQDATKSGEKYSINGMKLQNEPEKGIYIMNGKKIRK
;
A
#
# COMPACT_ATOMS: atom_id res chain seq x y z
N MET A 1 -39.64 -21.45 -33.31
CA MET A 1 -39.76 -20.96 -31.93
C MET A 1 -38.41 -20.80 -31.19
N GLU A 2 -37.33 -21.46 -31.61
CA GLU A 2 -36.02 -21.41 -30.96
C GLU A 2 -35.27 -20.07 -31.12
N GLY A 3 -35.41 -19.35 -32.25
CA GLY A 3 -34.69 -18.10 -32.47
C GLY A 3 -35.10 -16.89 -31.61
N THR A 4 -36.33 -16.96 -31.00
CA THR A 4 -36.84 -15.83 -30.18
C THR A 4 -36.39 -15.92 -28.74
N ILE A 5 -36.12 -17.13 -28.24
CA ILE A 5 -35.61 -17.37 -26.87
C ILE A 5 -34.16 -16.95 -26.76
N MET A 6 -33.34 -17.27 -27.77
CA MET A 6 -31.90 -16.90 -27.79
C MET A 6 -31.65 -15.39 -27.87
N LYS A 7 -32.52 -14.64 -28.58
CA LYS A 7 -32.44 -13.17 -28.66
C LYS A 7 -32.78 -12.45 -27.33
N ARG A 8 -33.54 -13.10 -26.43
CA ARG A 8 -33.89 -12.53 -25.11
C ARG A 8 -32.91 -12.89 -24.00
N ILE A 9 -32.15 -13.97 -24.16
CA ILE A 9 -31.17 -14.44 -23.16
C ILE A 9 -29.85 -13.63 -23.32
N LEU A 10 -29.44 -13.29 -24.54
CA LEU A 10 -28.20 -12.56 -24.82
C LEU A 10 -28.06 -11.21 -24.08
N PRO A 11 -29.08 -10.31 -24.06
CA PRO A 11 -28.99 -9.06 -23.32
C PRO A 11 -28.98 -9.25 -21.78
N VAL A 12 -29.63 -10.29 -21.26
CA VAL A 12 -29.62 -10.60 -19.82
C VAL A 12 -28.23 -11.09 -19.38
N ILE A 13 -27.57 -11.93 -20.18
CA ILE A 13 -26.20 -12.39 -19.90
C ILE A 13 -25.23 -11.22 -19.99
N PHE A 14 -25.37 -10.31 -20.96
CA PHE A 14 -24.53 -9.13 -21.07
C PHE A 14 -24.69 -8.17 -19.88
N MET A 15 -25.94 -8.01 -19.39
CA MET A 15 -26.23 -7.18 -18.21
C MET A 15 -25.68 -7.78 -16.92
N LEU A 16 -25.66 -9.12 -16.79
CA LEU A 16 -25.05 -9.81 -15.65
C LEU A 16 -23.51 -9.68 -15.65
N ILE A 17 -22.86 -9.75 -16.82
CA ILE A 17 -21.40 -9.63 -16.93
C ILE A 17 -20.96 -8.20 -16.60
N THR A 18 -21.70 -7.18 -17.02
CA THR A 18 -21.36 -5.78 -16.69
C THR A 18 -21.54 -5.47 -15.21
N SER A 19 -22.51 -6.08 -14.53
CA SER A 19 -22.70 -5.89 -13.08
C SER A 19 -21.57 -6.52 -12.25
N ILE A 20 -21.01 -7.64 -12.68
CA ILE A 20 -19.89 -8.29 -11.99
C ILE A 20 -18.60 -7.45 -12.09
N THR A 21 -18.34 -6.83 -13.23
CA THR A 21 -17.14 -5.98 -13.41
C THR A 21 -17.22 -4.69 -12.59
N VAL A 22 -18.40 -4.11 -12.43
CA VAL A 22 -18.59 -2.91 -11.59
C VAL A 22 -18.34 -3.20 -10.11
N PHE A 23 -18.81 -4.35 -9.60
CA PHE A 23 -18.55 -4.73 -8.21
C PHE A 23 -17.06 -5.03 -7.94
N ALA A 24 -16.35 -5.65 -8.90
CA ALA A 24 -14.92 -5.92 -8.75
C ALA A 24 -14.10 -4.62 -8.74
N GLN A 25 -14.47 -3.63 -9.55
CA GLN A 25 -13.79 -2.33 -9.61
C GLN A 25 -14.04 -1.49 -8.36
N GLU A 26 -15.21 -1.63 -7.71
CA GLU A 26 -15.52 -0.92 -6.46
C GLU A 26 -14.65 -1.40 -5.29
N ASP A 27 -14.28 -2.67 -5.28
CA ASP A 27 -13.48 -3.28 -4.22
C ASP A 27 -11.98 -2.91 -4.28
N THR A 28 -11.48 -2.44 -5.42
CA THR A 28 -10.09 -1.98 -5.58
C THR A 28 -9.92 -0.50 -5.34
N ARG A 29 -10.99 0.28 -5.20
CA ARG A 29 -10.89 1.72 -4.91
C ARG A 29 -10.30 2.00 -3.54
N MET A 30 -9.44 3.02 -3.47
CA MET A 30 -8.86 3.52 -2.24
C MET A 30 -9.88 4.36 -1.45
N LEU A 31 -10.62 5.25 -2.13
CA LEU A 31 -11.56 6.20 -1.52
C LEU A 31 -12.95 5.59 -1.30
N LYS A 32 -13.02 4.53 -0.51
CA LYS A 32 -14.26 3.91 -0.09
C LYS A 32 -14.77 4.55 1.20
N GLU A 33 -16.08 4.80 1.31
CA GLU A 33 -16.69 5.34 2.53
C GLU A 33 -16.37 4.47 3.75
N GLY A 34 -16.01 5.09 4.88
CA GLY A 34 -15.59 4.40 6.10
C GLY A 34 -14.17 3.84 6.09
N ARG A 35 -13.44 3.96 4.97
CA ARG A 35 -12.04 3.60 4.94
C ARG A 35 -11.20 4.61 5.68
N SER A 36 -10.24 4.11 6.47
CA SER A 36 -9.33 4.98 7.20
C SER A 36 -7.91 4.45 7.25
N TRP A 37 -6.97 5.37 7.43
CA TRP A 37 -5.54 5.09 7.54
C TRP A 37 -4.98 5.70 8.80
N LYS A 38 -4.13 4.97 9.49
CA LYS A 38 -3.22 5.53 10.49
C LYS A 38 -1.88 5.79 9.86
N VAL A 39 -1.37 6.97 10.08
CA VAL A 39 -0.13 7.48 9.52
C VAL A 39 0.73 8.05 10.64
N LEU A 40 2.02 7.86 10.54
CA LEU A 40 3.03 8.53 11.35
C LEU A 40 3.66 9.65 10.52
N GLU A 41 3.41 10.89 10.88
CA GLU A 41 4.11 12.04 10.34
C GLU A 41 5.34 12.37 11.19
N MET A 42 6.48 12.48 10.54
CA MET A 42 7.74 12.91 11.17
C MET A 42 8.08 14.31 10.65
N PHE A 43 8.08 15.29 11.55
CA PHE A 43 8.53 16.65 11.26
C PHE A 43 9.63 17.06 12.23
N CYS A 44 10.84 17.26 11.74
CA CYS A 44 12.00 17.64 12.57
C CYS A 44 12.14 16.74 13.81
N ASP A 45 12.15 15.43 13.62
CA ASP A 45 12.26 14.39 14.68
C ASP A 45 11.11 14.40 15.70
N ARG A 46 9.98 15.00 15.37
CA ARG A 46 8.80 15.02 16.23
C ARG A 46 7.70 14.17 15.62
N PRO A 47 7.42 12.99 16.19
CA PRO A 47 6.35 12.11 15.70
C PRO A 47 4.98 12.72 15.98
N LYS A 48 4.09 12.62 14.98
CA LYS A 48 2.69 12.97 15.06
C LYS A 48 1.88 11.85 14.43
N TYR A 49 0.92 11.32 15.17
CA TYR A 49 0.02 10.30 14.65
C TYR A 49 -1.22 10.95 14.08
N GLU A 50 -1.58 10.58 12.88
CA GLU A 50 -2.74 11.05 12.18
C GLU A 50 -3.65 9.88 11.78
N THR A 51 -4.95 10.17 11.72
CA THR A 51 -5.95 9.26 11.16
C THR A 51 -6.68 9.98 10.05
N TYR A 52 -6.59 9.45 8.84
CA TYR A 52 -7.29 9.91 7.66
C TYR A 52 -8.52 9.04 7.46
N THR A 53 -9.70 9.63 7.32
CA THR A 53 -10.96 8.88 7.16
C THR A 53 -11.76 9.44 6.00
N VAL A 54 -12.18 8.56 5.09
CA VAL A 54 -13.14 8.93 4.03
C VAL A 54 -14.51 9.16 4.66
N SER A 55 -15.05 10.38 4.51
CA SER A 55 -16.26 10.83 5.21
C SER A 55 -17.18 11.65 4.32
N GLY A 56 -17.90 10.97 3.45
CA GLY A 56 -18.89 11.57 2.55
C GLY A 56 -18.29 12.28 1.34
N ASP A 57 -19.13 12.97 0.62
CA ASP A 57 -18.78 13.64 -0.63
C ASP A 57 -18.82 15.17 -0.51
N THR A 58 -18.09 15.84 -1.41
CA THR A 58 -18.15 17.28 -1.64
C THR A 58 -18.06 17.57 -3.13
N VAL A 59 -18.43 18.77 -3.55
CA VAL A 59 -18.32 19.21 -4.94
C VAL A 59 -17.37 20.39 -5.01
N ILE A 60 -16.31 20.27 -5.80
CA ILE A 60 -15.29 21.30 -6.03
C ILE A 60 -15.19 21.48 -7.55
N ASN A 61 -15.37 22.71 -8.02
CA ASN A 61 -15.32 23.06 -9.44
C ASN A 61 -16.21 22.17 -10.33
N GLY A 62 -17.39 21.75 -9.83
CA GLY A 62 -18.34 20.91 -10.56
C GLY A 62 -18.01 19.41 -10.58
N LYS A 63 -16.89 19.00 -10.00
CA LYS A 63 -16.48 17.59 -9.85
C LYS A 63 -16.78 17.08 -8.43
N THR A 64 -17.24 15.83 -8.32
CA THR A 64 -17.45 15.18 -7.03
C THR A 64 -16.13 14.66 -6.47
N TRP A 65 -15.84 15.00 -5.23
CA TRP A 65 -14.69 14.59 -4.46
C TRP A 65 -15.13 13.86 -3.19
N LYS A 66 -14.31 12.95 -2.68
CA LYS A 66 -14.45 12.43 -1.33
C LYS A 66 -13.84 13.39 -0.32
N LYS A 67 -14.55 13.65 0.77
CA LYS A 67 -14.00 14.36 1.93
C LYS A 67 -13.10 13.42 2.71
N ILE A 68 -11.94 13.91 3.10
CA ILE A 68 -10.98 13.21 3.95
C ILE A 68 -10.89 13.97 5.26
N LEU A 69 -11.48 13.41 6.31
CA LEU A 69 -11.32 13.90 7.67
C LEU A 69 -9.96 13.47 8.19
N ILE A 70 -9.18 14.41 8.66
CA ILE A 70 -7.85 14.20 9.23
C ILE A 70 -7.90 14.54 10.70
N ASP A 71 -7.81 13.51 11.54
CA ASP A 71 -7.71 13.65 12.99
C ASP A 71 -6.25 13.48 13.40
N TYR A 72 -5.70 14.41 14.14
CA TYR A 72 -4.35 14.29 14.65
C TYR A 72 -4.27 14.59 16.15
N GLN A 73 -3.31 13.94 16.78
CA GLN A 73 -2.98 14.16 18.17
C GLN A 73 -1.52 14.59 18.30
N ARG A 74 -1.29 15.74 18.88
CA ARG A 74 0.05 16.23 19.22
C ARG A 74 0.08 16.57 20.70
N ASN A 75 0.84 15.80 21.50
CA ASN A 75 0.83 15.87 22.96
C ASN A 75 -0.61 15.69 23.48
N ASP A 76 -1.13 16.64 24.26
CA ASP A 76 -2.48 16.62 24.83
C ASP A 76 -3.52 17.33 23.96
N HIS A 77 -3.12 17.89 22.81
CA HIS A 77 -4.02 18.59 21.89
C HIS A 77 -4.48 17.66 20.77
N LYS A 78 -5.81 17.52 20.67
CA LYS A 78 -6.46 16.90 19.51
C LYS A 78 -7.00 17.98 18.61
N SER A 79 -6.82 17.84 17.33
CA SER A 79 -7.41 18.71 16.31
C SER A 79 -7.82 17.91 15.10
N SER A 80 -8.71 18.48 14.30
CA SER A 80 -9.13 17.86 13.04
C SER A 80 -9.30 18.92 11.96
N TYR A 81 -9.06 18.54 10.74
CA TYR A 81 -9.35 19.32 9.55
C TYR A 81 -9.80 18.42 8.42
N THR A 82 -10.31 19.01 7.35
CA THR A 82 -10.83 18.25 6.21
C THR A 82 -10.13 18.68 4.94
N THR A 83 -9.71 17.71 4.13
CA THR A 83 -9.28 17.91 2.74
C THR A 83 -10.18 17.08 1.81
N ALA A 84 -9.84 17.02 0.54
CA ALA A 84 -10.58 16.26 -0.45
C ALA A 84 -9.65 15.51 -1.40
N ALA A 85 -10.14 14.37 -1.89
CA ALA A 85 -9.45 13.56 -2.89
C ALA A 85 -10.45 12.92 -3.85
N TYR A 86 -10.01 12.55 -5.05
CA TYR A 86 -10.80 11.73 -5.98
C TYR A 86 -9.91 10.71 -6.68
N GLU A 87 -10.54 9.64 -7.15
CA GLU A 87 -9.90 8.62 -7.99
C GLU A 87 -10.48 8.69 -9.40
N GLU A 88 -9.61 8.61 -10.39
CA GLU A 88 -9.96 8.57 -11.81
C GLU A 88 -8.90 7.78 -12.58
N ASP A 89 -9.32 6.83 -13.39
CA ASP A 89 -8.45 6.05 -14.29
C ASP A 89 -7.23 5.42 -13.60
N GLY A 90 -7.40 4.85 -12.40
CA GLY A 90 -6.33 4.22 -11.63
C GLY A 90 -5.35 5.21 -10.99
N LYS A 91 -5.71 6.49 -10.93
CA LYS A 91 -4.93 7.54 -10.30
C LYS A 91 -5.68 8.13 -9.11
N LEU A 92 -4.94 8.48 -8.06
CA LEU A 92 -5.44 9.21 -6.91
C LEU A 92 -4.97 10.65 -6.99
N TYR A 93 -5.90 11.57 -6.85
CA TYR A 93 -5.66 13.02 -6.82
C TYR A 93 -6.07 13.60 -5.48
N GLY A 94 -5.24 14.45 -4.91
CA GLY A 94 -5.53 15.25 -3.73
C GLY A 94 -5.74 16.72 -4.07
N LEU A 95 -6.15 17.49 -3.07
CA LEU A 95 -6.32 18.93 -3.17
C LEU A 95 -5.07 19.62 -2.59
N LEU A 96 -4.42 20.46 -3.40
CA LEU A 96 -3.31 21.28 -2.98
C LEU A 96 -3.74 22.76 -3.00
N GLY A 97 -3.70 23.44 -1.84
CA GLY A 97 -4.09 24.85 -1.75
C GLY A 97 -5.54 25.12 -2.16
N ASP A 98 -5.72 26.21 -2.91
CA ASP A 98 -7.04 26.73 -3.28
C ASP A 98 -7.60 26.05 -4.55
N ASP A 99 -7.92 24.76 -4.49
CA ASP A 99 -8.71 24.02 -5.48
C ASP A 99 -7.98 23.38 -6.66
N ASP A 100 -6.65 23.35 -6.69
CA ASP A 100 -5.93 22.65 -7.75
C ASP A 100 -5.68 21.17 -7.42
N PRO A 101 -6.15 20.22 -8.26
CA PRO A 101 -5.85 18.81 -8.06
C PRO A 101 -4.37 18.52 -8.33
N PHE A 102 -3.73 17.75 -7.45
CA PHE A 102 -2.39 17.22 -7.70
C PHE A 102 -2.41 15.69 -7.67
N LEU A 103 -1.59 15.09 -8.53
CA LEU A 103 -1.45 13.63 -8.60
C LEU A 103 -0.68 13.13 -7.38
N MET A 104 -1.30 12.24 -6.63
CA MET A 104 -0.71 11.60 -5.46
C MET A 104 -0.14 10.22 -5.79
N LEU A 105 -0.96 9.34 -6.37
CA LEU A 105 -0.58 7.98 -6.73
C LEU A 105 -1.07 7.67 -8.15
N ASP A 106 -0.26 6.94 -8.92
CA ASP A 106 -0.63 6.43 -10.25
C ASP A 106 -0.41 4.92 -10.33
N PHE A 107 -1.48 4.17 -10.19
CA PHE A 107 -1.44 2.71 -10.25
C PHE A 107 -1.30 2.15 -11.69
N ASN A 108 -1.22 3.02 -12.72
CA ASN A 108 -0.96 2.59 -14.10
C ASN A 108 0.55 2.38 -14.38
N LYS A 109 1.41 2.84 -13.50
CA LYS A 109 2.86 2.70 -13.66
C LYS A 109 3.30 1.26 -13.93
N GLN A 110 4.34 1.15 -14.73
CA GLN A 110 4.95 -0.10 -15.18
C GLN A 110 6.43 -0.13 -14.80
N LYS A 111 7.03 -1.31 -14.84
CA LYS A 111 8.47 -1.47 -14.60
C LYS A 111 9.29 -0.55 -15.51
N GLY A 112 10.18 0.24 -14.92
CA GLY A 112 11.03 1.22 -15.59
C GLY A 112 10.46 2.65 -15.58
N ASP A 113 9.21 2.85 -15.15
CA ASP A 113 8.65 4.20 -15.01
C ASP A 113 9.25 4.90 -13.78
N TYR A 114 9.48 6.20 -13.88
CA TYR A 114 9.89 7.01 -12.74
C TYR A 114 8.70 7.29 -11.82
N LEU A 115 9.00 7.52 -10.53
CA LEU A 115 7.99 7.90 -9.53
C LEU A 115 7.22 9.15 -9.97
N TYR A 116 7.93 10.18 -10.42
CA TYR A 116 7.33 11.43 -10.88
C TYR A 116 7.25 11.49 -12.40
N GLU A 117 6.16 12.09 -12.91
CA GLU A 117 6.00 12.28 -14.35
C GLU A 117 6.95 13.38 -14.87
N GLY A 118 7.49 13.16 -16.07
CA GLY A 118 8.32 14.15 -16.77
C GLY A 118 9.74 14.31 -16.24
N VAL A 119 10.15 13.52 -15.25
CA VAL A 119 11.53 13.49 -14.75
C VAL A 119 12.27 12.22 -15.17
N THR A 120 13.59 12.31 -15.22
CA THR A 120 14.48 11.18 -15.55
C THR A 120 15.44 10.87 -14.40
N TYR A 121 15.07 11.21 -13.17
CA TYR A 121 15.82 10.96 -11.94
C TYR A 121 14.86 10.60 -10.80
N GLY A 122 15.37 10.00 -9.73
CA GLY A 122 14.59 9.56 -8.58
C GLY A 122 14.20 8.09 -8.65
N PRO A 123 13.31 7.64 -7.76
CA PRO A 123 12.91 6.24 -7.70
C PRO A 123 12.25 5.75 -8.99
N VAL A 124 12.61 4.53 -9.39
CA VAL A 124 12.11 3.86 -10.60
C VAL A 124 11.34 2.62 -10.17
N VAL A 125 10.24 2.31 -10.85
CA VAL A 125 9.51 1.06 -10.65
C VAL A 125 10.42 -0.13 -10.99
N THR A 126 10.75 -0.92 -9.99
CA THR A 126 11.61 -2.12 -10.13
C THR A 126 10.80 -3.37 -10.37
N ASP A 127 9.58 -3.43 -9.81
CA ASP A 127 8.70 -4.58 -9.97
C ASP A 127 7.22 -4.20 -9.91
N VAL A 128 6.39 -4.98 -10.59
CA VAL A 128 4.93 -4.90 -10.57
C VAL A 128 4.38 -6.31 -10.44
N ASP A 129 3.74 -6.60 -9.31
CA ASP A 129 3.13 -7.89 -9.05
C ASP A 129 1.71 -7.75 -8.46
N TYR A 130 1.14 -8.82 -7.97
CA TYR A 130 -0.20 -8.83 -7.40
C TYR A 130 -0.21 -9.57 -6.07
N ILE A 131 -0.87 -8.98 -5.08
CA ILE A 131 -1.08 -9.56 -3.76
C ILE A 131 -2.57 -9.70 -3.46
N THR A 132 -2.90 -10.59 -2.53
CA THR A 132 -4.29 -10.76 -2.08
C THR A 132 -4.47 -10.13 -0.71
N VAL A 133 -5.40 -9.18 -0.62
CA VAL A 133 -5.78 -8.50 0.62
C VAL A 133 -7.27 -8.73 0.86
N ASN A 134 -7.62 -9.42 1.94
CA ASN A 134 -9.01 -9.79 2.26
C ASN A 134 -9.76 -10.48 1.10
N GLY A 135 -9.09 -11.36 0.35
CA GLY A 135 -9.68 -12.07 -0.78
C GLY A 135 -9.74 -11.29 -2.09
N VAL A 136 -9.33 -10.03 -2.10
CA VAL A 136 -9.27 -9.18 -3.30
C VAL A 136 -7.83 -9.13 -3.82
N THR A 137 -7.64 -9.44 -5.10
CA THR A 137 -6.34 -9.30 -5.76
C THR A 137 -6.08 -7.85 -6.10
N ARG A 138 -4.93 -7.33 -5.66
CA ARG A 138 -4.53 -5.93 -5.82
C ARG A 138 -3.16 -5.82 -6.46
N LYS A 139 -3.00 -4.85 -7.35
CA LYS A 139 -1.72 -4.53 -7.97
C LYS A 139 -0.79 -3.96 -6.89
N ARG A 140 0.46 -4.45 -6.86
CA ARG A 140 1.54 -3.91 -6.05
C ARG A 140 2.64 -3.39 -6.95
N ILE A 141 3.14 -2.18 -6.66
CA ILE A 141 4.19 -1.49 -7.41
C ILE A 141 5.33 -1.23 -6.43
N THR A 142 6.50 -1.79 -6.71
CA THR A 142 7.71 -1.61 -5.91
C THR A 142 8.67 -0.69 -6.65
N PHE A 143 9.24 0.26 -5.94
CA PHE A 143 10.21 1.21 -6.48
C PHE A 143 11.62 0.85 -6.01
N SER A 144 12.63 1.40 -6.69
CA SER A 144 14.02 1.39 -6.21
C SER A 144 14.12 2.18 -4.91
N ASP A 145 15.10 1.84 -4.08
CA ASP A 145 15.32 2.50 -2.81
C ASP A 145 15.48 4.02 -2.99
N PHE A 146 14.89 4.78 -2.07
CA PHE A 146 14.92 6.24 -2.03
C PHE A 146 15.94 6.75 -1.00
N GLY A 147 16.72 5.89 -0.38
CA GLY A 147 17.71 6.14 0.67
C GLY A 147 18.15 4.81 1.26
N GLU A 148 19.07 4.84 2.22
CA GLU A 148 19.68 3.60 2.75
C GLU A 148 18.70 2.64 3.41
N ASP A 149 17.48 3.11 3.83
CA ASP A 149 16.48 2.29 4.52
C ASP A 149 15.02 2.54 4.09
N GLU A 150 14.79 3.32 3.03
CA GLU A 150 13.44 3.74 2.63
C GLU A 150 12.87 2.83 1.54
N TYR A 151 11.97 1.93 1.94
CA TYR A 151 11.23 1.05 1.04
C TYR A 151 9.98 1.73 0.53
N LEU A 152 9.96 2.10 -0.75
CA LEU A 152 8.80 2.67 -1.41
C LEU A 152 8.02 1.60 -2.17
N CYS A 153 6.77 1.40 -1.76
CA CYS A 153 5.86 0.44 -2.35
C CYS A 153 4.43 0.97 -2.32
N TRP A 154 3.69 0.77 -3.40
CA TRP A 154 2.28 1.11 -3.53
C TRP A 154 1.44 -0.16 -3.67
N VAL A 155 0.27 -0.17 -3.03
CA VAL A 155 -0.74 -1.23 -3.18
C VAL A 155 -2.07 -0.61 -3.55
N GLU A 156 -2.61 -1.03 -4.69
CA GLU A 156 -3.89 -0.53 -5.23
C GLU A 156 -5.01 -0.66 -4.20
N GLY A 157 -5.75 0.45 -3.99
CA GLY A 157 -6.85 0.52 -3.02
C GLY A 157 -6.44 0.47 -1.55
N ILE A 158 -5.13 0.48 -1.25
CA ILE A 158 -4.58 0.55 0.10
C ILE A 158 -3.77 1.84 0.28
N GLY A 159 -2.85 2.15 -0.65
CA GLY A 159 -2.00 3.33 -0.58
C GLY A 159 -0.52 3.01 -0.77
N ALA A 160 0.34 3.81 -0.14
CA ALA A 160 1.78 3.76 -0.26
C ALA A 160 2.44 3.58 1.12
N THR A 161 3.64 3.00 1.16
CA THR A 161 4.44 2.90 2.39
C THR A 161 4.81 4.27 2.96
N MET A 162 4.94 5.27 2.10
CA MET A 162 5.32 6.64 2.44
C MET A 162 4.53 7.65 1.60
N ALA A 163 4.34 8.85 2.14
CA ALA A 163 3.81 10.02 1.42
C ALA A 163 2.44 9.80 0.74
N ILE A 164 1.51 9.11 1.41
CA ILE A 164 0.18 8.84 0.83
C ILE A 164 -0.57 10.14 0.54
N TRP A 165 -0.51 11.10 1.46
CA TRP A 165 -1.35 12.31 1.45
C TRP A 165 -0.57 13.61 1.20
N SER A 166 0.76 13.56 1.21
CA SER A 166 1.61 14.75 1.07
C SER A 166 2.20 14.95 -0.33
N GLY A 167 2.07 13.96 -1.22
CA GLY A 167 2.57 14.06 -2.59
C GLY A 167 4.09 14.33 -2.64
N GLU A 168 4.53 15.05 -3.68
CA GLU A 168 5.96 15.39 -3.86
C GLU A 168 6.58 16.23 -2.74
N SER A 169 5.78 16.97 -1.97
CA SER A 169 6.29 17.84 -0.90
C SER A 169 6.80 17.07 0.32
N ALA A 170 6.46 15.80 0.45
CA ALA A 170 6.93 14.92 1.53
C ALA A 170 8.44 14.68 1.54
N LEU A 171 9.12 14.98 0.44
CA LEU A 171 10.54 14.64 0.27
C LEU A 171 11.51 15.61 0.92
N THR A 172 11.06 16.70 1.55
CA THR A 172 11.98 17.73 2.04
C THR A 172 12.09 17.86 3.55
N SER A 173 11.00 17.74 4.30
CA SER A 173 11.02 17.88 5.76
C SER A 173 9.86 17.20 6.49
N HIS A 174 8.86 16.70 5.75
CA HIS A 174 7.72 16.00 6.29
C HIS A 174 7.74 14.59 5.71
N MET A 175 8.00 13.59 6.54
CA MET A 175 7.91 12.19 6.14
C MET A 175 6.63 11.60 6.72
N GLU A 176 5.76 11.14 5.86
CA GLU A 176 4.59 10.35 6.23
C GLU A 176 4.89 8.87 6.05
N TYR A 177 4.65 8.08 7.08
CA TYR A 177 4.77 6.62 7.05
C TYR A 177 3.41 6.00 7.26
N PHE A 178 3.04 5.11 6.36
CA PHE A 178 1.86 4.25 6.54
C PHE A 178 2.05 3.34 7.76
N LEU A 179 1.03 3.23 8.58
CA LEU A 179 0.99 2.26 9.68
C LEU A 179 -0.05 1.17 9.42
N GLU A 180 -1.29 1.55 9.23
CA GLU A 180 -2.44 0.65 9.18
C GLU A 180 -3.54 1.22 8.26
N CYS A 181 -4.28 0.34 7.57
CA CYS A 181 -5.49 0.66 6.82
C CYS A 181 -6.66 -0.14 7.36
N TYR A 182 -7.80 0.51 7.49
CA TYR A 182 -9.03 -0.07 8.03
C TYR A 182 -10.19 0.10 7.05
N ASP A 183 -11.12 -0.84 7.06
CA ASP A 183 -12.41 -0.80 6.36
C ASP A 183 -13.51 -0.91 7.42
N ASP A 184 -14.33 0.12 7.58
CA ASP A 184 -15.36 0.21 8.62
C ASP A 184 -14.85 -0.18 10.03
N GLY A 185 -13.67 0.30 10.39
CA GLY A 185 -13.01 0.04 11.68
C GLY A 185 -12.33 -1.34 11.79
N LYS A 186 -12.42 -2.20 10.80
CA LYS A 186 -11.71 -3.49 10.75
C LYS A 186 -10.35 -3.31 10.09
N LEU A 187 -9.26 -3.70 10.76
CA LEU A 187 -7.92 -3.72 10.17
C LEU A 187 -7.89 -4.65 8.94
N ILE A 188 -7.48 -4.10 7.80
CA ILE A 188 -7.35 -4.83 6.54
C ILE A 188 -5.92 -4.95 6.04
N PHE A 189 -5.02 -4.04 6.46
CA PHE A 189 -3.64 -4.00 6.01
C PHE A 189 -2.76 -3.24 6.99
N SER A 190 -1.54 -3.70 7.21
CA SER A 190 -0.52 -3.06 8.05
C SER A 190 0.76 -2.81 7.25
N TYR A 191 1.67 -1.99 7.77
CA TYR A 191 2.95 -1.71 7.12
C TYR A 191 3.74 -2.98 6.74
N SER A 192 3.71 -4.01 7.59
CA SER A 192 4.39 -5.28 7.34
C SER A 192 3.84 -6.04 6.13
N ASP A 193 2.59 -5.79 5.74
CA ASP A 193 1.93 -6.50 4.65
C ASP A 193 2.35 -5.99 3.27
N PHE A 194 3.02 -4.83 3.17
CA PHE A 194 3.65 -4.39 1.92
C PHE A 194 4.72 -5.38 1.45
N GLY A 195 5.24 -6.21 2.37
CA GLY A 195 6.22 -7.22 2.04
C GLY A 195 7.51 -6.57 1.55
N ARG A 196 8.19 -5.81 2.44
CA ARG A 196 9.58 -5.46 2.17
C ARG A 196 10.25 -6.75 1.73
N PRO A 197 10.84 -6.86 0.51
CA PRO A 197 11.77 -7.93 0.26
C PRO A 197 12.83 -7.76 1.35
N MET A 198 12.84 -8.64 2.33
CA MET A 198 13.99 -8.77 3.19
C MET A 198 15.08 -9.22 2.25
N SER A 199 15.81 -8.26 1.67
CA SER A 199 17.12 -8.52 1.13
C SER A 199 17.96 -8.90 2.34
N VAL A 200 17.89 -10.14 2.70
CA VAL A 200 18.99 -10.79 3.36
C VAL A 200 20.04 -10.87 2.26
N ASP A 201 20.73 -9.76 2.01
CA ASP A 201 21.98 -9.76 1.26
C ASP A 201 22.86 -10.79 1.95
N GLY A 202 22.97 -11.98 1.36
CA GLY A 202 23.80 -13.06 1.87
C GLY A 202 23.13 -14.40 2.13
N VAL A 203 21.81 -14.55 1.98
CA VAL A 203 21.22 -15.87 1.74
C VAL A 203 21.07 -16.04 0.23
N SER A 204 22.22 -16.17 -0.46
CA SER A 204 22.22 -16.95 -1.70
C SER A 204 21.48 -18.25 -1.38
N GLN A 205 20.46 -18.58 -2.17
CA GLN A 205 19.86 -19.91 -2.18
C GLN A 205 20.89 -20.94 -2.71
N ASP A 206 22.09 -20.91 -2.20
CA ASP A 206 22.95 -22.07 -2.13
C ASP A 206 22.38 -23.00 -1.05
N ALA A 207 21.18 -23.48 -1.34
CA ALA A 207 20.45 -24.49 -0.56
C ALA A 207 21.18 -25.84 -0.57
N THR A 208 22.49 -25.86 -0.79
CA THR A 208 23.32 -27.06 -0.85
C THR A 208 24.43 -27.12 0.22
N LYS A 209 24.50 -26.16 1.13
CA LYS A 209 25.28 -26.37 2.36
C LYS A 209 24.43 -27.03 3.44
N SER A 210 24.02 -28.28 3.17
CA SER A 210 23.36 -29.13 4.16
C SER A 210 24.31 -29.35 5.33
N GLY A 211 23.91 -28.90 6.54
CA GLY A 211 24.61 -29.21 7.78
C GLY A 211 25.13 -28.05 8.60
N GLU A 212 25.02 -26.80 8.14
CA GLU A 212 25.40 -25.65 8.97
C GLU A 212 24.42 -25.46 10.13
N LYS A 213 24.99 -25.26 11.34
CA LYS A 213 24.24 -25.15 12.59
C LYS A 213 24.46 -23.78 13.18
N TYR A 214 23.38 -23.18 13.68
CA TYR A 214 23.41 -21.86 14.30
C TYR A 214 22.73 -21.89 15.67
N SER A 215 23.26 -21.13 16.61
CA SER A 215 22.57 -20.87 17.87
C SER A 215 21.29 -20.06 17.61
N ILE A 216 20.38 -20.00 18.60
CA ILE A 216 19.19 -19.16 18.53
C ILE A 216 19.50 -17.65 18.40
N ASN A 217 20.73 -17.24 18.71
CA ASN A 217 21.22 -15.86 18.59
C ASN A 217 21.96 -15.63 17.24
N GLY A 218 21.84 -16.58 16.29
CA GLY A 218 22.44 -16.45 14.95
C GLY A 218 23.93 -16.74 14.84
N MET A 219 24.62 -17.13 15.94
CA MET A 219 26.05 -17.50 15.87
C MET A 219 26.21 -18.89 15.24
N LYS A 220 27.14 -19.03 14.29
CA LYS A 220 27.49 -20.31 13.67
C LYS A 220 28.15 -21.24 14.71
N LEU A 221 27.64 -22.45 14.82
CA LEU A 221 28.15 -23.48 15.72
C LEU A 221 29.09 -24.40 14.95
N GLN A 222 30.29 -24.64 15.51
CA GLN A 222 31.23 -25.58 14.90
C GLN A 222 30.81 -27.06 15.13
N ASN A 223 30.18 -27.34 16.28
CA ASN A 223 29.65 -28.64 16.65
C ASN A 223 28.22 -28.57 17.08
N GLU A 224 27.53 -29.70 17.02
CA GLU A 224 26.19 -29.85 17.52
C GLU A 224 26.17 -29.76 19.06
N PRO A 225 25.34 -28.88 19.67
CA PRO A 225 25.31 -28.78 21.11
C PRO A 225 24.77 -30.07 21.75
N GLU A 226 25.32 -30.48 22.85
CA GLU A 226 24.88 -31.69 23.59
C GLU A 226 23.47 -31.53 24.14
N LYS A 227 23.08 -30.31 24.53
CA LYS A 227 21.75 -29.95 25.03
C LYS A 227 21.36 -28.55 24.55
N GLY A 228 20.06 -28.34 24.34
CA GLY A 228 19.52 -27.03 24.05
C GLY A 228 18.81 -26.92 22.72
N ILE A 229 18.69 -25.70 22.20
CA ILE A 229 17.99 -25.40 20.96
C ILE A 229 18.97 -24.78 19.98
N TYR A 230 18.97 -25.27 18.74
CA TYR A 230 19.76 -24.71 17.65
C TYR A 230 18.97 -24.76 16.34
N ILE A 231 19.47 -24.07 15.31
CA ILE A 231 18.87 -23.99 13.97
C ILE A 231 19.79 -24.77 13.01
N MET A 232 19.23 -25.68 12.25
CA MET A 232 19.91 -26.40 11.18
C MET A 232 18.99 -26.52 9.96
N ASN A 233 19.49 -26.16 8.78
CA ASN A 233 18.70 -26.14 7.52
C ASN A 233 17.37 -25.35 7.68
N GLY A 234 17.40 -24.21 8.38
CA GLY A 234 16.22 -23.37 8.61
C GLY A 234 15.21 -23.94 9.60
N LYS A 235 15.48 -25.10 10.23
CA LYS A 235 14.57 -25.73 11.19
C LYS A 235 15.14 -25.63 12.61
N LYS A 236 14.26 -25.34 13.57
CA LYS A 236 14.57 -25.34 15.01
C LYS A 236 14.63 -26.78 15.52
N ILE A 237 15.78 -27.17 16.05
CA ILE A 237 16.05 -28.50 16.60
C ILE A 237 16.25 -28.35 18.11
N ARG A 238 15.64 -29.26 18.89
CA ARG A 238 15.82 -29.37 20.35
C ARG A 238 16.49 -30.69 20.63
N LYS A 239 17.57 -30.64 21.44
CA LYS A 239 18.25 -31.81 21.98
C LYS A 239 18.06 -31.91 23.50
#